data_ed6646e41cc6d4668bbe1ed67c4644a8
#
_entry.id   ed6646e41cc6d4668bbe1ed67c4644a8
#
_cell.length_a   1.000
_cell.length_b   1.000
_cell.length_c   1.000
_cell.angle_alpha   90.00
_cell.angle_beta   90.00
_cell.angle_gamma   90.00
#
_symmetry.space_group_name_H-M   'P 1'
#
loop_
_entity.id
_entity.type
_entity.pdbx_description
1 polymer ?
#
loop_
_entity_poly.entity_id
_entity_poly.type
_entity_poly.pdbx_seq_one_letter_code
_entity_poly.pdbx_strand_id
1 'polypeptide(L)'
;MIDIDKIKEKKTIKELLEFGIINIDKPSGPTSFEVSDFVRKILGLRKTSHFGTLDPKVTGVLPIALNRACKLTGFFLGEDKEYVGIMSLHEKVSQEELERIMKDFTGKIKQLPPVRSRVKRQEREREVKNFEILETDGKEILFRAEVQGGTYIRKLIHDLGEKLGVGAHMLELRRIRAGIFKEDNEKYPSISLYELEKVMKDEKMLRKIIIPGEIISQIYPVVQINEESAERILRGQPIYEKNLAEKYNFNVENKISVFSEDRFIGVFRIINEREVFAKPEFVLQPIS
;
A
#
# COMPACT_ATOMS: atom_id res chain seq x y z
N MET A 1 -20.40 6.70 -5.73
CA MET A 1 -19.12 5.94 -5.68
C MET A 1 -18.40 6.12 -7.01
N ILE A 2 -17.11 6.38 -7.04
CA ILE A 2 -16.32 6.55 -8.28
C ILE A 2 -16.17 5.20 -8.97
N ASP A 3 -16.51 5.16 -10.26
CA ASP A 3 -16.32 3.97 -11.09
C ASP A 3 -14.93 3.99 -11.74
N ILE A 4 -14.01 3.22 -11.13
CA ILE A 4 -12.60 3.14 -11.57
C ILE A 4 -12.48 2.48 -12.94
N ASP A 5 -13.36 1.55 -13.31
CA ASP A 5 -13.32 0.90 -14.62
C ASP A 5 -13.71 1.86 -15.71
N LYS A 6 -14.78 2.61 -15.52
CA LYS A 6 -15.21 3.67 -16.44
C LYS A 6 -14.12 4.73 -16.65
N ILE A 7 -13.40 5.12 -15.55
CA ILE A 7 -12.25 6.02 -15.65
C ILE A 7 -11.14 5.38 -16.46
N LYS A 8 -10.83 4.10 -16.20
CA LYS A 8 -9.79 3.35 -16.90
C LYS A 8 -10.07 3.22 -18.40
N GLU A 9 -11.31 2.97 -18.78
CA GLU A 9 -11.75 2.88 -20.19
C GLU A 9 -11.59 4.19 -20.94
N LYS A 10 -11.93 5.32 -20.32
CA LYS A 10 -11.83 6.66 -20.92
C LYS A 10 -10.39 7.14 -21.14
N LYS A 11 -9.41 6.63 -20.34
CA LYS A 11 -8.02 7.06 -20.40
C LYS A 11 -7.27 6.39 -21.54
N THR A 12 -6.38 7.13 -22.20
CA THR A 12 -5.37 6.58 -23.08
C THR A 12 -4.33 5.78 -22.28
N ILE A 13 -3.57 4.90 -22.95
CA ILE A 13 -2.47 4.17 -22.27
C ILE A 13 -1.41 5.13 -21.71
N LYS A 14 -1.16 6.26 -22.38
CA LYS A 14 -0.24 7.30 -21.93
C LYS A 14 -0.71 7.93 -20.61
N GLU A 15 -1.99 8.22 -20.48
CA GLU A 15 -2.56 8.77 -19.23
C GLU A 15 -2.53 7.75 -18.10
N LEU A 16 -2.79 6.47 -18.40
CA LEU A 16 -2.66 5.39 -17.43
C LEU A 16 -1.22 5.23 -16.94
N LEU A 17 -0.23 5.28 -17.83
CA LEU A 17 1.20 5.26 -17.47
C LEU A 17 1.63 6.51 -16.72
N GLU A 18 1.01 7.66 -16.99
CA GLU A 18 1.33 8.90 -16.28
C GLU A 18 0.77 8.95 -14.87
N PHE A 19 -0.41 8.35 -14.62
CA PHE A 19 -1.03 8.32 -13.29
C PHE A 19 -1.66 6.95 -13.01
N GLY A 20 -0.83 5.92 -12.93
CA GLY A 20 -1.23 4.55 -12.70
C GLY A 20 -0.36 3.81 -11.69
N ILE A 21 -0.78 2.60 -11.36
CA ILE A 21 -0.12 1.69 -10.44
C ILE A 21 -0.09 0.31 -11.10
N ILE A 22 0.97 -0.45 -10.90
CA ILE A 22 1.04 -1.88 -11.27
C ILE A 22 1.30 -2.67 -10.00
N ASN A 23 0.52 -3.73 -9.79
CA ASN A 23 0.70 -4.64 -8.67
C ASN A 23 1.69 -5.73 -9.09
N ILE A 24 2.92 -5.68 -8.58
CA ILE A 24 3.98 -6.65 -8.92
C ILE A 24 4.05 -7.75 -7.87
N ASP A 25 4.15 -9.00 -8.32
CA ASP A 25 4.62 -10.12 -7.51
C ASP A 25 6.15 -10.09 -7.49
N LYS A 26 6.69 -9.53 -6.42
CA LYS A 26 8.14 -9.44 -6.25
C LYS A 26 8.76 -10.82 -6.04
N PRO A 27 9.71 -11.25 -6.87
CA PRO A 27 10.44 -12.50 -6.64
C PRO A 27 11.44 -12.36 -5.48
N SER A 28 11.93 -13.48 -4.96
CA SER A 28 13.11 -13.52 -4.10
C SER A 28 14.36 -13.11 -4.88
N GLY A 29 15.28 -12.41 -4.22
CA GLY A 29 16.56 -11.96 -4.77
C GLY A 29 16.67 -10.43 -4.89
N PRO A 30 15.97 -9.76 -5.81
CA PRO A 30 16.11 -8.32 -5.99
C PRO A 30 15.51 -7.53 -4.81
N THR A 31 16.05 -6.35 -4.56
CA THR A 31 15.47 -5.35 -3.65
C THR A 31 14.18 -4.76 -4.24
N SER A 32 13.32 -4.18 -3.39
CA SER A 32 12.13 -3.45 -3.87
C SER A 32 12.50 -2.28 -4.78
N PHE A 33 13.67 -1.66 -4.57
CA PHE A 33 14.18 -0.59 -5.43
C PHE A 33 14.53 -1.12 -6.82
N GLU A 34 15.28 -2.23 -6.91
CA GLU A 34 15.67 -2.85 -8.19
C GLU A 34 14.44 -3.28 -8.99
N VAL A 35 13.42 -3.85 -8.34
CA VAL A 35 12.14 -4.19 -8.98
C VAL A 35 11.43 -2.94 -9.50
N SER A 36 11.38 -1.87 -8.70
CA SER A 36 10.77 -0.59 -9.10
C SER A 36 11.54 0.05 -10.27
N ASP A 37 12.87 0.00 -10.26
CA ASP A 37 13.72 0.52 -11.35
C ASP A 37 13.59 -0.32 -12.63
N PHE A 38 13.47 -1.64 -12.49
CA PHE A 38 13.18 -2.52 -13.63
C PHE A 38 11.86 -2.13 -14.32
N VAL A 39 10.77 -1.96 -13.55
CA VAL A 39 9.48 -1.49 -14.09
C VAL A 39 9.62 -0.14 -14.78
N ARG A 40 10.38 0.80 -14.17
CA ARG A 40 10.67 2.10 -14.76
C ARG A 40 11.34 1.99 -16.12
N LYS A 41 12.38 1.17 -16.21
CA LYS A 41 13.19 0.99 -17.44
C LYS A 41 12.38 0.34 -18.56
N ILE A 42 11.67 -0.75 -18.23
CA ILE A 42 10.97 -1.53 -19.25
C ILE A 42 9.77 -0.78 -19.84
N LEU A 43 9.11 0.06 -19.06
CA LEU A 43 7.99 0.89 -19.51
C LEU A 43 8.42 2.29 -19.99
N GLY A 44 9.72 2.62 -20.01
CA GLY A 44 10.22 3.92 -20.44
C GLY A 44 9.73 5.10 -19.58
N LEU A 45 9.54 4.89 -18.27
CA LEU A 45 8.98 5.89 -17.36
C LEU A 45 10.07 6.81 -16.80
N ARG A 46 9.66 8.03 -16.44
CA ARG A 46 10.55 9.01 -15.78
C ARG A 46 10.90 8.61 -14.36
N LYS A 47 9.93 8.08 -13.60
CA LYS A 47 10.09 7.66 -12.20
C LYS A 47 9.06 6.63 -11.79
N THR A 48 9.42 5.85 -10.78
CA THR A 48 8.56 4.89 -10.10
C THR A 48 8.77 4.97 -8.59
N SER A 49 7.84 4.46 -7.82
CA SER A 49 7.94 4.31 -6.37
C SER A 49 7.12 3.11 -5.92
N HIS A 50 7.52 2.41 -4.87
CA HIS A 50 6.78 1.26 -4.35
C HIS A 50 6.05 1.57 -3.04
N PHE A 51 4.93 0.89 -2.76
CA PHE A 51 4.10 1.10 -1.57
C PHE A 51 4.51 0.19 -0.40
N GLY A 52 5.75 0.36 0.05
CA GLY A 52 6.31 -0.35 1.18
C GLY A 52 7.35 -1.39 0.79
N THR A 53 8.54 -1.20 1.35
CA THR A 53 9.71 -2.03 1.08
C THR A 53 9.49 -3.47 1.53
N LEU A 54 9.88 -4.42 0.68
CA LEU A 54 10.13 -5.81 1.01
C LEU A 54 11.64 -6.05 1.01
N ASP A 55 12.12 -6.84 1.95
CA ASP A 55 13.52 -7.29 1.94
C ASP A 55 13.83 -8.15 0.71
N PRO A 56 15.09 -8.30 0.30
CA PRO A 56 15.44 -9.07 -0.90
C PRO A 56 14.85 -10.48 -0.92
N LYS A 57 14.91 -11.21 0.19
CA LYS A 57 14.38 -12.58 0.30
C LYS A 57 12.86 -12.66 0.42
N VAL A 58 12.18 -11.57 0.77
CA VAL A 58 10.73 -11.54 0.92
C VAL A 58 10.07 -11.38 -0.44
N THR A 59 9.03 -12.19 -0.69
CA THR A 59 8.28 -12.21 -1.95
C THR A 59 6.89 -11.59 -1.84
N GLY A 60 6.19 -11.50 -2.96
CA GLY A 60 4.75 -11.20 -3.01
C GLY A 60 4.43 -9.76 -3.37
N VAL A 61 3.25 -9.33 -3.01
CA VAL A 61 2.59 -8.09 -3.42
C VAL A 61 3.44 -6.84 -3.19
N LEU A 62 3.88 -6.20 -4.26
CA LEU A 62 4.64 -4.94 -4.27
C LEU A 62 4.02 -3.96 -5.27
N PRO A 63 3.02 -3.16 -4.87
CA PRO A 63 2.43 -2.18 -5.76
C PRO A 63 3.44 -1.09 -6.09
N ILE A 64 3.56 -0.76 -7.38
CA ILE A 64 4.49 0.22 -7.92
C ILE A 64 3.72 1.34 -8.60
N ALA A 65 3.90 2.55 -8.09
CA ALA A 65 3.37 3.77 -8.68
C ALA A 65 4.22 4.22 -9.88
N LEU A 66 3.54 4.67 -10.93
CA LEU A 66 4.12 5.13 -12.17
C LEU A 66 4.06 6.66 -12.24
N ASN A 67 5.14 7.30 -12.65
CA ASN A 67 5.26 8.73 -12.90
C ASN A 67 4.61 9.61 -11.79
N ARG A 68 3.48 10.28 -12.09
CA ARG A 68 2.80 11.19 -11.15
C ARG A 68 2.14 10.46 -9.99
N ALA A 69 1.75 9.19 -10.17
CA ALA A 69 1.21 8.38 -9.08
C ALA A 69 2.23 8.13 -7.96
N CYS A 70 3.53 8.37 -8.16
CA CYS A 70 4.53 8.36 -7.09
C CYS A 70 4.18 9.31 -5.93
N LYS A 71 3.38 10.36 -6.18
CA LYS A 71 2.88 11.26 -5.13
C LYS A 71 1.87 10.58 -4.20
N LEU A 72 1.26 9.47 -4.63
CA LEU A 72 0.33 8.69 -3.82
C LEU A 72 1.05 7.77 -2.81
N THR A 73 2.36 7.54 -2.97
CA THR A 73 3.13 6.59 -2.14
C THR A 73 2.89 6.79 -0.65
N GLY A 74 2.95 8.04 -0.16
CA GLY A 74 2.77 8.36 1.26
C GLY A 74 1.39 7.98 1.82
N PHE A 75 0.36 7.99 0.98
CA PHE A 75 -1.01 7.65 1.37
C PHE A 75 -1.21 6.13 1.51
N PHE A 76 -0.52 5.32 0.70
CA PHE A 76 -0.60 3.86 0.73
C PHE A 76 0.36 3.19 1.73
N LEU A 77 1.43 3.88 2.14
CA LEU A 77 2.44 3.30 3.06
C LEU A 77 1.86 2.93 4.43
N GLY A 78 0.92 3.72 4.94
CA GLY A 78 0.28 3.52 6.25
C GLY A 78 -0.73 2.36 6.30
N GLU A 79 -1.20 1.91 5.13
CA GLU A 79 -2.21 0.85 5.03
C GLU A 79 -1.71 -0.47 5.61
N ASP A 80 -2.62 -1.31 6.07
CA ASP A 80 -2.32 -2.62 6.63
C ASP A 80 -1.69 -3.57 5.62
N LYS A 81 -0.89 -4.50 6.12
CA LYS A 81 -0.23 -5.54 5.33
C LYS A 81 -0.54 -6.92 5.90
N GLU A 82 -0.60 -7.89 5.01
CA GLU A 82 -0.84 -9.26 5.38
C GLU A 82 0.24 -10.16 4.77
N TYR A 83 0.72 -11.07 5.62
CA TYR A 83 1.83 -11.93 5.29
C TYR A 83 1.49 -13.39 5.62
N VAL A 84 2.05 -14.30 4.82
CA VAL A 84 2.19 -15.71 5.16
C VAL A 84 3.69 -16.01 5.20
N GLY A 85 4.14 -16.76 6.19
CA GLY A 85 5.55 -17.04 6.36
C GLY A 85 5.82 -18.28 7.17
N ILE A 86 7.05 -18.77 7.09
CA ILE A 86 7.56 -19.87 7.89
C ILE A 86 8.57 -19.32 8.88
N MET A 87 8.33 -19.55 10.17
CA MET A 87 9.32 -19.33 11.23
C MET A 87 9.85 -20.66 11.74
N SER A 88 11.11 -20.66 12.16
CA SER A 88 11.74 -21.80 12.84
C SER A 88 12.03 -21.44 14.28
N LEU A 89 11.50 -22.24 15.21
CA LEU A 89 11.85 -22.20 16.61
C LEU A 89 13.19 -22.96 16.81
N HIS A 90 14.07 -22.47 17.71
CA HIS A 90 15.33 -23.16 17.93
C HIS A 90 15.16 -24.45 18.75
N GLU A 91 14.08 -24.54 19.55
CA GLU A 91 13.67 -25.74 20.28
C GLU A 91 12.19 -26.03 20.05
N LYS A 92 11.75 -27.24 20.34
CA LYS A 92 10.33 -27.61 20.27
C LYS A 92 9.58 -26.98 21.43
N VAL A 93 8.41 -26.43 21.13
CA VAL A 93 7.47 -25.87 22.10
C VAL A 93 6.11 -26.53 21.86
N SER A 94 5.29 -26.68 22.90
CA SER A 94 3.94 -27.19 22.72
C SER A 94 3.09 -26.18 21.93
N GLN A 95 2.11 -26.67 21.18
CA GLN A 95 1.24 -25.80 20.40
C GLN A 95 0.46 -24.84 21.32
N GLU A 96 -0.01 -25.32 22.46
CA GLU A 96 -0.77 -24.50 23.43
C GLU A 96 0.10 -23.34 23.97
N GLU A 97 1.36 -23.58 24.25
CA GLU A 97 2.26 -22.53 24.71
C GLU A 97 2.57 -21.52 23.61
N LEU A 98 2.83 -21.98 22.40
CA LEU A 98 3.05 -21.12 21.23
C LEU A 98 1.85 -20.23 20.97
N GLU A 99 0.64 -20.79 20.89
CA GLU A 99 -0.61 -20.04 20.68
C GLU A 99 -0.86 -19.02 21.82
N ARG A 100 -0.59 -19.41 23.05
CA ARG A 100 -0.72 -18.52 24.22
C ARG A 100 0.21 -17.31 24.09
N ILE A 101 1.46 -17.54 23.75
CA ILE A 101 2.44 -16.44 23.60
C ILE A 101 2.15 -15.59 22.35
N MET A 102 1.71 -16.21 21.24
CA MET A 102 1.31 -15.46 20.04
C MET A 102 0.16 -14.48 20.29
N LYS A 103 -0.81 -14.86 21.15
CA LYS A 103 -1.90 -13.95 21.58
C LYS A 103 -1.39 -12.67 22.24
N ASP A 104 -0.28 -12.74 22.98
CA ASP A 104 0.32 -11.57 23.63
C ASP A 104 0.95 -10.58 22.62
N PHE A 105 1.19 -11.03 21.38
CA PHE A 105 1.67 -10.20 20.28
C PHE A 105 0.53 -9.67 19.40
N THR A 106 -0.72 -10.03 19.67
CA THR A 106 -1.89 -9.46 19.01
C THR A 106 -2.30 -8.17 19.71
N GLY A 107 -2.69 -7.14 18.94
CA GLY A 107 -2.98 -5.80 19.43
C GLY A 107 -1.76 -4.88 19.34
N LYS A 108 -1.64 -3.95 20.30
CA LYS A 108 -0.57 -2.95 20.30
C LYS A 108 0.73 -3.53 20.83
N ILE A 109 1.77 -3.42 20.01
CA ILE A 109 3.13 -3.83 20.33
C ILE A 109 4.10 -2.65 20.18
N LYS A 110 5.22 -2.72 20.85
CA LYS A 110 6.32 -1.76 20.67
C LYS A 110 7.47 -2.43 19.92
N GLN A 111 7.93 -1.78 18.87
CA GLN A 111 9.04 -2.27 18.08
C GLN A 111 10.12 -1.20 17.91
N LEU A 112 11.38 -1.58 18.08
CA LEU A 112 12.55 -0.80 17.70
C LEU A 112 12.95 -1.22 16.28
N PRO A 113 12.96 -0.30 15.28
CA PRO A 113 13.38 -0.62 13.93
C PRO A 113 14.76 -1.27 13.87
N PRO A 114 14.99 -2.26 12.98
CA PRO A 114 16.30 -2.88 12.79
C PRO A 114 17.38 -1.85 12.45
N VAL A 115 18.64 -2.14 12.82
CA VAL A 115 19.80 -1.24 12.62
C VAL A 115 19.96 -0.83 11.15
N ARG A 116 19.66 -1.73 10.21
CA ARG A 116 19.77 -1.48 8.76
C ARG A 116 18.51 -0.85 8.14
N SER A 117 17.52 -0.42 8.94
CA SER A 117 16.36 0.28 8.42
C SER A 117 16.70 1.73 8.06
N ARG A 118 16.04 2.29 7.03
CA ARG A 118 16.21 3.70 6.62
C ARG A 118 15.43 4.71 7.47
N VAL A 119 14.75 4.25 8.52
CA VAL A 119 13.97 5.12 9.41
C VAL A 119 14.73 5.41 10.69
N LYS A 120 14.47 6.57 11.32
CA LYS A 120 15.05 6.94 12.61
C LYS A 120 14.81 5.81 13.63
N ARG A 121 15.88 5.33 14.27
CA ARG A 121 15.85 4.25 15.26
C ARG A 121 15.30 4.78 16.58
N GLN A 122 13.99 4.72 16.71
CA GLN A 122 13.28 5.00 17.95
C GLN A 122 12.13 3.99 18.09
N GLU A 123 11.77 3.66 19.31
CA GLU A 123 10.65 2.78 19.61
C GLU A 123 9.36 3.35 19.01
N ARG A 124 8.56 2.49 18.41
CA ARG A 124 7.29 2.86 17.78
C ARG A 124 6.23 1.86 18.16
N GLU A 125 5.07 2.37 18.52
CA GLU A 125 3.87 1.55 18.66
C GLU A 125 3.42 1.09 17.27
N ARG A 126 3.04 -0.18 17.17
CA ARG A 126 2.47 -0.83 16.00
C ARG A 126 1.34 -1.73 16.44
N GLU A 127 0.44 -2.05 15.53
CA GLU A 127 -0.67 -2.95 15.78
C GLU A 127 -0.50 -4.23 14.96
N VAL A 128 -0.63 -5.37 15.62
CA VAL A 128 -0.80 -6.69 15.01
C VAL A 128 -2.27 -7.04 15.14
N LYS A 129 -2.99 -7.05 14.02
CA LYS A 129 -4.44 -7.27 13.97
C LYS A 129 -4.81 -8.73 14.07
N ASN A 130 -4.01 -9.59 13.41
CA ASN A 130 -4.12 -11.02 13.50
C ASN A 130 -2.74 -11.66 13.46
N PHE A 131 -2.53 -12.73 14.21
CA PHE A 131 -1.32 -13.55 14.19
C PHE A 131 -1.71 -14.97 14.54
N GLU A 132 -1.75 -15.85 13.56
CA GLU A 132 -2.27 -17.21 13.68
C GLU A 132 -1.33 -18.26 13.08
N ILE A 133 -1.40 -19.47 13.64
CA ILE A 133 -0.72 -20.66 13.12
C ILE A 133 -1.63 -21.25 12.04
N LEU A 134 -1.06 -21.56 10.87
CA LEU A 134 -1.73 -22.28 9.80
C LEU A 134 -1.36 -23.77 9.83
N GLU A 135 -0.09 -24.07 10.10
CA GLU A 135 0.44 -25.44 10.13
C GLU A 135 1.68 -25.50 11.03
N THR A 136 1.94 -26.67 11.62
CA THR A 136 3.10 -26.93 12.46
C THR A 136 3.78 -28.21 12.00
N ASP A 137 5.08 -28.14 11.67
CA ASP A 137 5.95 -29.28 11.40
C ASP A 137 7.21 -29.23 12.28
N GLY A 138 7.16 -29.92 13.37
CA GLY A 138 8.27 -29.97 14.33
C GLY A 138 8.60 -28.62 14.96
N LYS A 139 9.65 -27.96 14.46
CA LYS A 139 10.07 -26.61 14.87
C LYS A 139 9.73 -25.54 13.84
N GLU A 140 9.24 -25.93 12.69
CA GLU A 140 8.80 -25.04 11.63
C GLU A 140 7.31 -24.76 11.73
N ILE A 141 6.97 -23.50 11.73
CA ILE A 141 5.59 -23.03 11.93
C ILE A 141 5.21 -22.16 10.74
N LEU A 142 4.22 -22.61 9.99
CA LEU A 142 3.57 -21.80 8.98
C LEU A 142 2.58 -20.86 9.69
N PHE A 143 2.72 -19.58 9.50
CA PHE A 143 1.89 -18.56 10.14
C PHE A 143 1.31 -17.57 9.14
N ARG A 144 0.23 -16.90 9.55
CA ARG A 144 -0.36 -15.76 8.89
C ARG A 144 -0.38 -14.57 9.86
N ALA A 145 -0.03 -13.39 9.38
CA ALA A 145 -0.04 -12.17 10.18
C ALA A 145 -0.63 -10.99 9.41
N GLU A 146 -1.64 -10.35 9.99
CA GLU A 146 -2.15 -9.06 9.54
C GLU A 146 -1.69 -7.96 10.48
N VAL A 147 -1.01 -6.94 9.93
CA VAL A 147 -0.32 -5.93 10.73
C VAL A 147 -0.50 -4.52 10.16
N GLN A 148 -0.43 -3.53 11.03
CA GLN A 148 -0.34 -2.13 10.65
C GLN A 148 0.89 -1.87 9.78
N GLY A 149 0.78 -0.95 8.82
CA GLY A 149 1.89 -0.53 7.98
C GLY A 149 3.11 -0.07 8.78
N GLY A 150 4.29 -0.57 8.39
CA GLY A 150 5.56 -0.30 9.06
C GLY A 150 5.89 -1.22 10.22
N THR A 151 5.12 -2.29 10.44
CA THR A 151 5.47 -3.38 11.35
C THR A 151 6.54 -4.27 10.72
N TYR A 152 7.56 -4.64 11.50
CA TYR A 152 8.66 -5.50 11.07
C TYR A 152 8.38 -6.96 11.46
N ILE A 153 7.98 -7.79 10.49
CA ILE A 153 7.63 -9.21 10.75
C ILE A 153 8.84 -9.98 11.27
N ARG A 154 10.04 -9.76 10.73
CA ARG A 154 11.28 -10.41 11.26
C ARG A 154 11.52 -10.09 12.73
N LYS A 155 11.25 -8.84 13.15
CA LYS A 155 11.36 -8.45 14.55
C LYS A 155 10.27 -9.09 15.40
N LEU A 156 9.04 -9.20 14.88
CA LEU A 156 7.93 -9.87 15.55
C LEU A 156 8.27 -11.33 15.86
N ILE A 157 8.82 -12.06 14.88
CA ILE A 157 9.24 -13.46 15.06
C ILE A 157 10.39 -13.60 16.06
N HIS A 158 11.40 -12.71 15.96
CA HIS A 158 12.51 -12.69 16.92
C HIS A 158 11.99 -12.46 18.35
N ASP A 159 11.12 -11.47 18.56
CA ASP A 159 10.60 -11.13 19.89
C ASP A 159 9.70 -12.24 20.45
N LEU A 160 8.94 -12.92 19.59
CA LEU A 160 8.19 -14.11 19.94
C LEU A 160 9.12 -15.22 20.47
N GLY A 161 10.21 -15.50 19.75
CA GLY A 161 11.19 -16.49 20.16
C GLY A 161 11.89 -16.17 21.48
N GLU A 162 12.24 -14.91 21.72
CA GLU A 162 12.79 -14.44 23.00
C GLU A 162 11.77 -14.63 24.14
N LYS A 163 10.49 -14.30 23.90
CA LYS A 163 9.44 -14.46 24.90
C LYS A 163 9.13 -15.91 25.23
N LEU A 164 9.26 -16.81 24.25
CA LEU A 164 9.18 -18.26 24.43
C LEU A 164 10.42 -18.84 25.18
N GLY A 165 11.52 -18.06 25.28
CA GLY A 165 12.77 -18.51 25.89
C GLY A 165 13.60 -19.49 25.04
N VAL A 166 13.16 -19.82 23.83
CA VAL A 166 13.84 -20.79 22.95
C VAL A 166 14.51 -20.13 21.74
N GLY A 167 14.18 -18.86 21.45
CA GLY A 167 14.63 -18.18 20.25
C GLY A 167 13.86 -18.63 18.98
N ALA A 168 13.75 -17.73 18.01
CA ALA A 168 13.13 -18.00 16.72
C ALA A 168 13.70 -17.11 15.61
N HIS A 169 13.62 -17.59 14.37
CA HIS A 169 13.95 -16.77 13.20
C HIS A 169 13.01 -17.08 12.04
N MET A 170 12.91 -16.12 11.14
CA MET A 170 12.06 -16.24 9.95
C MET A 170 12.84 -16.94 8.84
N LEU A 171 12.30 -18.04 8.32
CA LEU A 171 12.82 -18.77 7.16
C LEU A 171 12.35 -18.13 5.87
N GLU A 172 11.02 -18.04 5.69
CA GLU A 172 10.37 -17.52 4.49
C GLU A 172 9.28 -16.53 4.85
N LEU A 173 9.07 -15.54 3.97
CA LEU A 173 8.00 -14.56 4.10
C LEU A 173 7.49 -14.13 2.74
N ARG A 174 6.17 -14.14 2.59
CA ARG A 174 5.46 -13.65 1.43
C ARG A 174 4.40 -12.64 1.86
N ARG A 175 4.41 -11.45 1.27
CA ARG A 175 3.34 -10.49 1.47
C ARG A 175 2.19 -10.79 0.50
N ILE A 176 1.05 -11.18 1.03
CA ILE A 176 -0.14 -11.52 0.25
C ILE A 176 -1.09 -10.33 0.05
N ARG A 177 -0.97 -9.27 0.89
CA ARG A 177 -1.75 -8.04 0.78
C ARG A 177 -0.95 -6.79 1.21
N ALA A 178 -1.17 -5.68 0.52
CA ALA A 178 -0.68 -4.35 0.87
C ALA A 178 -1.81 -3.32 0.67
N GLY A 179 -2.54 -2.99 1.74
CA GLY A 179 -3.77 -2.19 1.67
C GLY A 179 -4.83 -2.88 0.83
N ILE A 180 -5.26 -2.19 -0.22
CA ILE A 180 -6.28 -2.68 -1.17
C ILE A 180 -5.70 -3.67 -2.22
N PHE A 181 -4.38 -3.76 -2.34
CA PHE A 181 -3.73 -4.63 -3.32
C PHE A 181 -3.51 -6.03 -2.72
N LYS A 182 -4.05 -7.05 -3.38
CA LYS A 182 -3.94 -8.46 -2.99
C LYS A 182 -3.33 -9.27 -4.13
N GLU A 183 -2.75 -10.43 -3.81
CA GLU A 183 -2.21 -11.32 -4.83
C GLU A 183 -3.29 -12.04 -5.63
N ASP A 184 -4.40 -12.38 -4.98
CA ASP A 184 -5.55 -13.13 -5.53
C ASP A 184 -6.68 -12.22 -6.05
N ASN A 185 -6.41 -10.94 -6.28
CA ASN A 185 -7.42 -10.01 -6.76
C ASN A 185 -7.65 -10.20 -8.27
N GLU A 186 -8.82 -10.71 -8.66
CA GLU A 186 -9.17 -10.93 -10.05
C GLU A 186 -9.14 -9.65 -10.90
N LYS A 187 -9.52 -8.51 -10.31
CA LYS A 187 -9.60 -7.23 -11.00
C LYS A 187 -8.26 -6.53 -11.17
N TYR A 188 -7.39 -6.65 -10.16
CA TYR A 188 -6.08 -6.02 -10.10
C TYR A 188 -5.02 -7.06 -9.72
N PRO A 189 -4.76 -8.05 -10.60
CA PRO A 189 -3.89 -9.17 -10.29
C PRO A 189 -2.47 -8.71 -9.96
N SER A 190 -1.83 -9.47 -9.11
CA SER A 190 -0.38 -9.38 -8.93
C SER A 190 0.29 -10.12 -10.08
N ILE A 191 1.21 -9.46 -10.79
CA ILE A 191 1.91 -10.03 -11.94
C ILE A 191 3.42 -10.12 -11.69
N SER A 192 4.03 -11.16 -12.22
CA SER A 192 5.48 -11.32 -12.19
C SER A 192 6.18 -10.33 -13.15
N LEU A 193 7.48 -10.10 -12.93
CA LEU A 193 8.29 -9.29 -13.84
C LEU A 193 8.35 -9.89 -15.26
N TYR A 194 8.30 -11.23 -15.35
CA TYR A 194 8.27 -11.94 -16.63
C TYR A 194 6.97 -11.70 -17.40
N GLU A 195 5.82 -11.72 -16.70
CA GLU A 195 4.53 -11.39 -17.31
C GLU A 195 4.51 -9.93 -17.77
N LEU A 196 5.06 -9.01 -16.98
CA LEU A 196 5.18 -7.61 -17.36
C LEU A 196 5.97 -7.46 -18.68
N GLU A 197 7.10 -8.16 -18.84
CA GLU A 197 7.90 -8.14 -20.09
C GLU A 197 7.10 -8.62 -21.30
N LYS A 198 6.24 -9.61 -21.13
CA LYS A 198 5.38 -10.11 -22.20
C LYS A 198 4.29 -9.12 -22.61
N VAL A 199 3.61 -8.53 -21.62
CA VAL A 199 2.43 -7.70 -21.89
C VAL A 199 2.77 -6.26 -22.28
N MET A 200 3.98 -5.79 -22.00
CA MET A 200 4.38 -4.40 -22.29
C MET A 200 4.33 -4.01 -23.77
N LYS A 201 4.41 -4.98 -24.68
CA LYS A 201 4.38 -4.78 -26.14
C LYS A 201 2.95 -4.79 -26.70
N ASP A 202 1.97 -5.23 -25.92
CA ASP A 202 0.56 -5.28 -26.29
C ASP A 202 -0.22 -4.26 -25.45
N GLU A 203 -0.70 -3.20 -26.09
CA GLU A 203 -1.42 -2.13 -25.40
C GLU A 203 -2.66 -2.63 -24.67
N LYS A 204 -3.39 -3.58 -25.25
CA LYS A 204 -4.61 -4.14 -24.59
C LYS A 204 -4.26 -4.92 -23.34
N MET A 205 -3.19 -5.70 -23.38
CA MET A 205 -2.72 -6.47 -22.22
C MET A 205 -2.11 -5.55 -21.16
N LEU A 206 -1.30 -4.56 -21.59
CA LEU A 206 -0.73 -3.56 -20.69
C LEU A 206 -1.83 -2.76 -19.99
N ARG A 207 -2.88 -2.36 -20.71
CA ARG A 207 -4.04 -1.68 -20.12
C ARG A 207 -4.69 -2.52 -19.01
N LYS A 208 -4.81 -3.83 -19.17
CA LYS A 208 -5.45 -4.70 -18.16
C LYS A 208 -4.74 -4.64 -16.81
N ILE A 209 -3.41 -4.60 -16.81
CA ILE A 209 -2.60 -4.66 -15.58
C ILE A 209 -2.37 -3.29 -14.91
N ILE A 210 -2.56 -2.18 -15.63
CA ILE A 210 -2.43 -0.86 -15.02
C ILE A 210 -3.71 -0.51 -14.26
N ILE A 211 -3.54 -0.12 -13.01
CA ILE A 211 -4.59 0.34 -12.11
C ILE A 211 -4.56 1.87 -12.11
N PRO A 212 -5.66 2.57 -12.41
CA PRO A 212 -5.68 4.03 -12.34
C PRO A 212 -5.35 4.56 -10.95
N GLY A 213 -4.60 5.66 -10.85
CA GLY A 213 -4.24 6.27 -9.57
C GLY A 213 -5.47 6.74 -8.76
N GLU A 214 -6.59 6.96 -9.43
CA GLU A 214 -7.90 7.25 -8.85
C GLU A 214 -8.41 6.18 -7.89
N ILE A 215 -7.80 4.98 -7.90
CA ILE A 215 -8.06 3.91 -6.93
C ILE A 215 -7.91 4.38 -5.47
N ILE A 216 -7.22 5.51 -5.23
CA ILE A 216 -7.13 6.15 -3.91
C ILE A 216 -8.50 6.47 -3.31
N SER A 217 -9.54 6.61 -4.14
CA SER A 217 -10.94 6.77 -3.71
C SER A 217 -11.51 5.57 -2.96
N GLN A 218 -10.83 4.42 -2.99
CA GLN A 218 -11.20 3.25 -2.17
C GLN A 218 -10.61 3.32 -0.75
N ILE A 219 -9.64 4.22 -0.51
CA ILE A 219 -9.02 4.42 0.81
C ILE A 219 -9.65 5.62 1.51
N TYR A 220 -9.83 6.72 0.78
CA TYR A 220 -10.35 7.96 1.35
C TYR A 220 -11.74 8.27 0.82
N PRO A 221 -12.66 8.75 1.70
CA PRO A 221 -13.99 9.17 1.29
C PRO A 221 -13.95 10.13 0.09
N VAL A 222 -14.89 9.97 -0.82
CA VAL A 222 -15.02 10.81 -2.00
C VAL A 222 -15.81 12.06 -1.65
N VAL A 223 -15.30 13.21 -2.09
CA VAL A 223 -15.97 14.51 -2.04
C VAL A 223 -16.07 15.06 -3.45
N GLN A 224 -17.27 15.45 -3.85
CA GLN A 224 -17.53 16.09 -5.14
C GLN A 224 -17.51 17.62 -4.98
N ILE A 225 -16.83 18.28 -5.91
CA ILE A 225 -16.82 19.75 -6.01
C ILE A 225 -17.53 20.20 -7.28
N ASN A 226 -18.00 21.45 -7.27
CA ASN A 226 -18.62 22.09 -8.43
C ASN A 226 -17.59 22.24 -9.55
N GLU A 227 -18.01 22.01 -10.79
CA GLU A 227 -17.16 22.07 -11.99
C GLU A 227 -16.47 23.45 -12.14
N GLU A 228 -17.20 24.54 -11.88
CA GLU A 228 -16.69 25.91 -11.93
C GLU A 228 -15.48 26.17 -10.98
N SER A 229 -15.40 25.38 -9.90
CA SER A 229 -14.34 25.49 -8.89
C SER A 229 -13.11 24.67 -9.24
N ALA A 230 -13.25 23.65 -10.10
CA ALA A 230 -12.24 22.63 -10.36
C ALA A 230 -10.90 23.24 -10.81
N GLU A 231 -10.91 24.17 -11.76
CA GLU A 231 -9.67 24.77 -12.31
C GLU A 231 -8.87 25.56 -11.25
N ARG A 232 -9.55 26.25 -10.33
CA ARG A 232 -8.88 26.98 -9.25
C ARG A 232 -8.29 26.02 -8.22
N ILE A 233 -9.03 24.98 -7.87
CA ILE A 233 -8.60 23.97 -6.90
C ILE A 233 -7.45 23.13 -7.48
N LEU A 234 -7.44 22.84 -8.78
CA LEU A 234 -6.31 22.20 -9.49
C LEU A 234 -5.03 23.03 -9.48
N ARG A 235 -5.12 24.34 -9.25
CA ARG A 235 -3.96 25.22 -9.02
C ARG A 235 -3.50 25.28 -7.56
N GLY A 236 -4.09 24.45 -6.68
CA GLY A 236 -3.71 24.33 -5.27
C GLY A 236 -4.48 25.24 -4.31
N GLN A 237 -5.58 25.84 -4.75
CA GLN A 237 -6.43 26.59 -3.83
C GLN A 237 -7.13 25.63 -2.83
N PRO A 238 -7.41 26.09 -1.60
CA PRO A 238 -8.21 25.32 -0.65
C PRO A 238 -9.67 25.18 -1.16
N ILE A 239 -10.36 24.17 -0.63
CA ILE A 239 -11.78 23.98 -0.86
C ILE A 239 -12.54 24.77 0.21
N TYR A 240 -13.45 25.62 -0.25
CA TYR A 240 -14.42 26.32 0.60
C TYR A 240 -15.76 25.57 0.58
N GLU A 241 -16.60 25.75 1.59
CA GLU A 241 -17.93 25.10 1.64
C GLU A 241 -18.76 25.34 0.38
N LYS A 242 -18.72 26.57 -0.17
CA LYS A 242 -19.42 26.94 -1.42
C LYS A 242 -18.92 26.19 -2.68
N ASN A 243 -17.76 25.57 -2.62
CA ASN A 243 -17.20 24.80 -3.74
C ASN A 243 -17.71 23.34 -3.76
N LEU A 244 -18.36 22.89 -2.70
CA LEU A 244 -18.87 21.54 -2.58
C LEU A 244 -20.15 21.35 -3.42
N ALA A 245 -20.29 20.21 -4.07
CA ALA A 245 -21.50 19.87 -4.82
C ALA A 245 -22.67 19.51 -3.89
N GLU A 246 -22.36 19.03 -2.69
CA GLU A 246 -23.31 18.68 -1.64
C GLU A 246 -22.72 18.92 -0.26
N LYS A 247 -23.50 18.78 0.80
CA LYS A 247 -23.01 18.93 2.18
C LYS A 247 -22.34 17.65 2.66
N TYR A 248 -21.15 17.79 3.25
CA TYR A 248 -20.40 16.70 3.85
C TYR A 248 -20.16 16.97 5.34
N ASN A 249 -20.15 15.89 6.11
CA ASN A 249 -19.82 15.95 7.53
C ASN A 249 -18.67 14.98 7.84
N PHE A 250 -17.46 15.52 7.91
CA PHE A 250 -16.25 14.78 8.23
C PHE A 250 -15.53 15.41 9.43
N ASN A 251 -14.80 14.59 10.18
CA ASN A 251 -13.95 15.09 11.25
C ASN A 251 -12.74 15.84 10.70
N VAL A 252 -12.31 16.86 11.42
CA VAL A 252 -11.05 17.56 11.18
C VAL A 252 -9.90 16.55 11.14
N GLU A 253 -8.88 16.80 10.31
CA GLU A 253 -7.73 15.94 10.01
C GLU A 253 -8.06 14.70 9.15
N ASN A 254 -9.33 14.38 8.88
CA ASN A 254 -9.64 13.34 7.92
C ASN A 254 -9.11 13.70 6.52
N LYS A 255 -8.59 12.70 5.82
CA LYS A 255 -8.23 12.82 4.41
C LYS A 255 -9.40 12.42 3.53
N ILE A 256 -9.53 13.12 2.42
CA ILE A 256 -10.58 12.91 1.42
C ILE A 256 -9.98 12.86 0.01
N SER A 257 -10.57 12.08 -0.86
CA SER A 257 -10.30 12.10 -2.29
C SER A 257 -11.33 13.00 -2.99
N VAL A 258 -10.84 14.02 -3.69
CA VAL A 258 -11.69 15.05 -4.29
C VAL A 258 -11.81 14.83 -5.78
N PHE A 259 -13.05 14.92 -6.27
CA PHE A 259 -13.43 14.77 -7.67
C PHE A 259 -14.33 15.92 -8.12
N SER A 260 -14.29 16.20 -9.42
CA SER A 260 -15.29 16.94 -10.15
C SER A 260 -15.84 15.97 -11.20
N GLU A 261 -17.03 15.43 -10.98
CA GLU A 261 -17.58 14.28 -11.71
C GLU A 261 -16.63 13.05 -11.67
N ASP A 262 -16.15 12.57 -12.84
CA ASP A 262 -15.17 11.50 -12.97
C ASP A 262 -13.70 12.00 -12.91
N ARG A 263 -13.47 13.32 -12.88
CA ARG A 263 -12.13 13.93 -12.89
C ARG A 263 -11.55 13.98 -11.48
N PHE A 264 -10.47 13.27 -11.23
CA PHE A 264 -9.75 13.33 -9.97
C PHE A 264 -9.01 14.66 -9.84
N ILE A 265 -9.23 15.36 -8.74
CA ILE A 265 -8.61 16.64 -8.42
C ILE A 265 -7.39 16.44 -7.52
N GLY A 266 -7.52 15.61 -6.48
CA GLY A 266 -6.45 15.39 -5.53
C GLY A 266 -6.87 14.76 -4.21
N VAL A 267 -5.92 14.72 -3.27
CA VAL A 267 -6.15 14.35 -1.88
C VAL A 267 -6.06 15.60 -1.02
N PHE A 268 -7.03 15.80 -0.16
CA PHE A 268 -7.17 16.97 0.71
C PHE A 268 -7.35 16.54 2.15
N ARG A 269 -7.04 17.44 3.08
CA ARG A 269 -7.25 17.26 4.51
C ARG A 269 -8.31 18.23 5.00
N ILE A 270 -9.30 17.72 5.72
CA ILE A 270 -10.36 18.50 6.35
C ILE A 270 -9.75 19.37 7.45
N ILE A 271 -10.06 20.65 7.44
CA ILE A 271 -9.62 21.57 8.50
C ILE A 271 -10.78 22.31 9.17
N ASN A 272 -11.90 22.55 8.46
CA ASN A 272 -13.09 23.26 8.96
C ASN A 272 -12.75 24.56 9.71
N GLU A 273 -11.87 25.40 9.12
CA GLU A 273 -11.45 26.67 9.67
C GLU A 273 -12.16 27.83 8.93
N ARG A 274 -13.06 28.53 9.60
CA ARG A 274 -13.92 29.59 9.02
C ARG A 274 -14.73 29.02 7.84
N GLU A 275 -14.52 29.56 6.62
CA GLU A 275 -15.18 29.10 5.38
C GLU A 275 -14.37 28.00 4.63
N VAL A 276 -13.15 27.69 5.08
CA VAL A 276 -12.27 26.69 4.45
C VAL A 276 -12.64 25.29 4.95
N PHE A 277 -13.15 24.48 4.05
CA PHE A 277 -13.50 23.10 4.32
C PHE A 277 -12.28 22.18 4.35
N ALA A 278 -11.40 22.26 3.32
CA ALA A 278 -10.22 21.40 3.24
C ALA A 278 -9.04 22.09 2.54
N LYS A 279 -7.82 21.68 2.92
CA LYS A 279 -6.54 22.10 2.29
C LYS A 279 -5.91 20.97 1.49
N PRO A 280 -5.23 21.27 0.37
CA PRO A 280 -4.61 20.26 -0.48
C PRO A 280 -3.38 19.62 0.20
N GLU A 281 -3.27 18.30 0.15
CA GLU A 281 -2.04 17.55 0.40
C GLU A 281 -1.37 17.11 -0.91
N PHE A 282 -2.18 16.80 -1.89
CA PHE A 282 -1.75 16.50 -3.25
C PHE A 282 -2.81 16.95 -4.26
N VAL A 283 -2.39 17.59 -5.34
CA VAL A 283 -3.25 18.01 -6.45
C VAL A 283 -2.71 17.41 -7.75
N LEU A 284 -3.60 16.80 -8.54
CA LEU A 284 -3.29 16.24 -9.85
C LEU A 284 -3.43 17.34 -10.92
N GLN A 285 -2.46 18.26 -11.00
CA GLN A 285 -2.46 19.35 -11.98
C GLN A 285 -2.56 18.80 -13.41
N PRO A 286 -3.25 19.46 -14.34
CA PRO A 286 -3.23 19.12 -15.75
C PRO A 286 -1.80 19.07 -16.28
N ILE A 287 -1.53 18.21 -17.26
CA ILE A 287 -0.28 18.22 -18.02
C ILE A 287 -0.41 19.37 -19.02
N SER A 288 0.45 20.37 -18.88
CA SER A 288 0.59 21.46 -19.85
C SER A 288 1.19 20.97 -21.15
#